data_ed88ac52e672c64352629beb919cfb1f
#
_entry.id   ed88ac52e672c64352629beb919cfb1f
#
_cell.length_a   1.000
_cell.length_b   1.000
_cell.length_c   1.000
_cell.angle_alpha   90.00
_cell.angle_beta   90.00
_cell.angle_gamma   90.00
#
_symmetry.space_group_name_H-M   'P 1'
#
loop_
_entity.id
_entity.type
_entity.pdbx_description
1 polymer ?
#
loop_
_entity_poly.entity_id
_entity_poly.type
_entity_poly.pdbx_seq_one_letter_code
_entity_poly.pdbx_strand_id
1 'polypeptide(L)'
;MKKPPRLLRLVSCLATIVVTGGCLSATFVPTSGAYPARAGDCNIEVFSSAVPDREYEELGIVEGEGSWWKADLEDVLPKLKEEGCRAGGDALIMQSSDTFSQGRDGVRTQRISATVIRWKTE
;
A
#
# COMPACT_ATOMS: atom_id res chain seq x y z
N MET A 1 19.06 31.56 47.45
CA MET A 1 19.27 30.62 46.36
C MET A 1 18.19 30.80 45.30
N LYS A 2 18.57 31.27 44.15
CA LYS A 2 17.63 31.41 43.03
C LYS A 2 17.57 30.12 42.27
N LYS A 3 16.40 29.50 42.19
CA LYS A 3 16.18 28.36 41.34
C LYS A 3 16.27 28.82 39.87
N PRO A 4 16.95 28.11 38.97
CA PRO A 4 16.96 28.43 37.57
C PRO A 4 15.52 28.41 37.03
N PRO A 5 15.18 29.38 36.18
CA PRO A 5 13.82 29.42 35.65
C PRO A 5 13.51 28.15 34.85
N ARG A 6 12.42 27.52 35.22
CA ARG A 6 11.92 26.32 34.53
C ARG A 6 11.55 26.56 33.06
N LEU A 7 11.63 27.80 32.63
CA LEU A 7 11.32 28.23 31.27
C LEU A 7 12.32 27.75 30.21
N LEU A 8 13.54 27.40 30.60
CA LEU A 8 14.54 26.90 29.64
C LEU A 8 14.37 25.44 29.23
N ARG A 9 13.44 24.70 29.86
CA ARG A 9 13.16 23.31 29.51
C ARG A 9 12.02 23.14 28.53
N LEU A 10 11.31 24.19 28.20
CA LEU A 10 10.17 24.14 27.26
C LEU A 10 10.52 24.46 25.80
N VAL A 11 11.76 24.77 25.50
CA VAL A 11 12.19 25.18 24.16
C VAL A 11 12.65 23.97 23.30
N SER A 12 12.65 22.77 23.86
CA SER A 12 13.25 21.61 23.20
C SER A 12 12.25 20.66 22.51
N CYS A 13 11.02 21.06 22.32
CA CYS A 13 10.04 20.25 21.61
C CYS A 13 9.36 21.01 20.47
N LEU A 14 10.13 21.81 19.72
CA LEU A 14 9.75 22.05 18.34
C LEU A 14 10.21 20.82 17.54
N ALA A 15 9.47 19.73 17.69
CA ALA A 15 9.52 18.65 16.73
C ALA A 15 9.08 19.27 15.40
N THR A 16 10.03 19.51 14.55
CA THR A 16 9.78 19.85 13.15
C THR A 16 9.09 18.64 12.56
N ILE A 17 7.76 18.64 12.57
CA ILE A 17 6.99 17.67 11.81
C ILE A 17 7.25 18.05 10.36
N VAL A 18 8.25 17.42 9.77
CA VAL A 18 8.42 17.41 8.34
C VAL A 18 7.24 16.58 7.82
N VAL A 19 6.16 17.27 7.50
CA VAL A 19 5.07 16.66 6.74
C VAL A 19 5.64 16.38 5.37
N THR A 20 6.26 15.21 5.20
CA THR A 20 6.57 14.69 3.87
C THR A 20 5.23 14.41 3.23
N GLY A 21 4.77 15.34 2.41
CA GLY A 21 3.48 15.27 1.76
C GLY A 21 3.40 14.11 0.78
N GLY A 22 2.34 13.35 0.85
CA GLY A 22 2.02 12.22 0.00
C GLY A 22 1.28 11.18 0.82
N CYS A 23 0.06 10.84 0.38
CA CYS A 23 -0.73 9.79 1.00
C CYS A 23 -0.54 8.51 0.20
N LEU A 24 -0.15 7.44 0.89
CA LEU A 24 -0.01 6.12 0.32
C LEU A 24 -0.78 5.13 1.20
N SER A 25 -1.73 4.43 0.62
CA SER A 25 -2.55 3.46 1.34
C SER A 25 -2.86 2.24 0.47
N ALA A 26 -3.09 1.11 1.11
CA ALA A 26 -3.61 -0.07 0.45
C ALA A 26 -4.54 -0.82 1.39
N THR A 27 -5.60 -1.39 0.84
CA THR A 27 -6.61 -2.14 1.58
C THR A 27 -6.86 -3.46 0.88
N PHE A 28 -6.92 -4.54 1.64
CA PHE A 28 -7.28 -5.87 1.15
C PHE A 28 -8.71 -6.21 1.58
N VAL A 29 -9.50 -6.66 0.62
CA VAL A 29 -10.87 -7.13 0.84
C VAL A 29 -10.92 -8.62 0.50
N PRO A 30 -11.08 -9.52 1.48
CA PRO A 30 -11.16 -10.95 1.21
C PRO A 30 -12.45 -11.31 0.48
N THR A 31 -12.35 -12.19 -0.50
CA THR A 31 -13.50 -12.76 -1.23
C THR A 31 -13.62 -14.26 -1.05
N SER A 32 -12.64 -14.87 -0.42
CA SER A 32 -12.62 -16.29 -0.08
C SER A 32 -12.11 -16.49 1.35
N GLY A 33 -11.83 -17.74 1.74
CA GLY A 33 -11.33 -18.03 3.08
C GLY A 33 -10.03 -17.33 3.44
N ALA A 34 -9.77 -17.22 4.73
CA ALA A 34 -8.53 -16.63 5.24
C ALA A 34 -7.36 -17.61 5.11
N TYR A 35 -6.21 -17.07 4.73
CA TYR A 35 -4.96 -17.83 4.63
C TYR A 35 -3.92 -17.22 5.57
N PRO A 36 -2.92 -18.01 6.00
CA PRO A 36 -1.85 -17.49 6.83
C PRO A 36 -1.10 -16.35 6.13
N ALA A 37 -0.89 -15.27 6.86
CA ALA A 37 -0.14 -14.13 6.37
C ALA A 37 1.32 -14.54 6.10
N ARG A 38 1.87 -14.01 5.00
CA ARG A 38 3.29 -14.05 4.71
C ARG A 38 3.95 -12.77 5.18
N ALA A 39 5.26 -12.75 5.28
CA ALA A 39 5.99 -11.52 5.61
C ALA A 39 5.70 -10.43 4.55
N GLY A 40 5.59 -9.17 4.98
CA GLY A 40 5.25 -8.06 4.09
C GLY A 40 6.27 -7.80 2.96
N ASP A 41 7.47 -8.35 3.08
CA ASP A 41 8.53 -8.31 2.07
C ASP A 41 8.66 -9.61 1.27
N CYS A 42 7.65 -10.47 1.29
CA CYS A 42 7.65 -11.71 0.52
C CYS A 42 7.80 -11.44 -0.97
N ASN A 43 8.38 -12.40 -1.69
CA ASN A 43 8.54 -12.28 -3.14
C ASN A 43 7.23 -12.65 -3.84
N ILE A 44 6.41 -11.65 -4.12
CA ILE A 44 5.12 -11.81 -4.81
C ILE A 44 5.26 -11.38 -6.27
N GLU A 45 4.76 -12.22 -7.18
CA GLU A 45 4.77 -11.93 -8.62
C GLU A 45 3.62 -11.01 -9.00
N VAL A 46 3.80 -10.22 -10.06
CA VAL A 46 2.76 -9.33 -10.58
C VAL A 46 2.51 -9.63 -12.05
N PHE A 47 1.26 -9.94 -12.37
CA PHE A 47 0.79 -10.16 -13.74
C PHE A 47 0.01 -8.93 -14.20
N SER A 48 0.56 -8.21 -15.17
CA SER A 48 -0.03 -6.94 -15.63
C SER A 48 -0.81 -7.05 -16.93
N SER A 49 -0.48 -8.00 -17.79
CA SER A 49 -1.08 -8.12 -19.13
C SER A 49 -1.47 -9.54 -19.52
N ALA A 50 -1.13 -10.51 -18.70
CA ALA A 50 -1.42 -11.91 -18.97
C ALA A 50 -1.93 -12.60 -17.70
N VAL A 51 -2.81 -13.58 -17.89
CA VAL A 51 -3.26 -14.46 -16.82
C VAL A 51 -2.23 -15.58 -16.64
N PRO A 52 -1.92 -16.00 -15.39
CA PRO A 52 -0.99 -17.11 -15.17
C PRO A 52 -1.46 -18.41 -15.81
N ASP A 53 -0.52 -19.19 -16.36
CA ASP A 53 -0.82 -20.53 -16.93
C ASP A 53 -1.03 -21.60 -15.86
N ARG A 54 -0.78 -21.26 -14.62
CA ARG A 54 -0.85 -22.16 -13.47
C ARG A 54 -2.19 -22.01 -12.78
N GLU A 55 -2.74 -23.11 -12.27
CA GLU A 55 -3.97 -23.07 -11.50
C GLU A 55 -3.80 -22.29 -10.20
N TYR A 56 -4.78 -21.46 -9.87
CA TYR A 56 -4.75 -20.60 -8.70
C TYR A 56 -6.15 -20.43 -8.09
N GLU A 57 -6.15 -20.01 -6.84
CA GLU A 57 -7.33 -19.57 -6.13
C GLU A 57 -7.28 -18.05 -5.93
N GLU A 58 -8.40 -17.39 -6.08
CA GLU A 58 -8.52 -15.98 -5.75
C GLU A 58 -8.75 -15.82 -4.25
N LEU A 59 -7.95 -14.99 -3.60
CA LEU A 59 -8.08 -14.72 -2.17
C LEU A 59 -8.92 -13.48 -1.89
N GLY A 60 -8.83 -12.50 -2.76
CA GLY A 60 -9.51 -11.24 -2.60
C GLY A 60 -8.95 -10.16 -3.51
N ILE A 61 -9.38 -8.95 -3.28
CA ILE A 61 -8.99 -7.77 -4.04
C ILE A 61 -8.19 -6.84 -3.14
N VAL A 62 -7.06 -6.38 -3.64
CA VAL A 62 -6.28 -5.33 -3.01
C VAL A 62 -6.42 -4.06 -3.84
N GLU A 63 -6.71 -2.95 -3.18
CA GLU A 63 -6.79 -1.64 -3.79
C GLU A 63 -5.80 -0.71 -3.11
N GLY A 64 -4.96 -0.08 -3.92
CA GLY A 64 -3.96 0.87 -3.47
C GLY A 64 -4.21 2.25 -4.03
N GLU A 65 -3.87 3.26 -3.27
CA GLU A 65 -4.01 4.65 -3.66
C GLU A 65 -2.80 5.44 -3.18
N GLY A 66 -2.26 6.26 -4.07
CA GLY A 66 -1.20 7.19 -3.76
C GLY A 66 -1.51 8.55 -4.34
N SER A 67 -1.20 9.61 -3.61
CA SER A 67 -1.46 10.98 -4.02
C SER A 67 -0.26 11.89 -3.80
N TRP A 68 -0.30 13.08 -4.40
CA TRP A 68 0.80 14.05 -4.39
C TRP A 68 2.06 13.43 -5.01
N TRP A 69 3.15 13.37 -4.26
CA TRP A 69 4.44 12.80 -4.70
C TRP A 69 4.44 11.27 -4.76
N LYS A 70 3.37 10.62 -4.28
CA LYS A 70 3.19 9.16 -4.28
C LYS A 70 2.13 8.71 -5.29
N ALA A 71 1.88 9.51 -6.31
CA ALA A 71 0.83 9.27 -7.31
C ALA A 71 1.32 8.57 -8.58
N ASP A 72 2.37 7.78 -8.49
CA ASP A 72 2.87 6.97 -9.59
C ASP A 72 2.70 5.47 -9.29
N LEU A 73 2.64 4.66 -10.34
CA LEU A 73 2.54 3.20 -10.21
C LEU A 73 3.67 2.63 -9.35
N GLU A 74 4.88 3.12 -9.54
CA GLU A 74 6.06 2.67 -8.79
C GLU A 74 6.01 3.00 -7.30
N ASP A 75 5.19 3.98 -6.92
CA ASP A 75 4.96 4.32 -5.51
C ASP A 75 3.91 3.43 -4.86
N VAL A 76 2.85 3.11 -5.60
CA VAL A 76 1.70 2.37 -5.09
C VAL A 76 1.92 0.86 -5.13
N LEU A 77 2.58 0.35 -6.16
CA LEU A 77 2.77 -1.09 -6.37
C LEU A 77 3.46 -1.81 -5.19
N PRO A 78 4.54 -1.28 -4.59
CA PRO A 78 5.14 -1.92 -3.43
C PRO A 78 4.18 -2.10 -2.26
N LYS A 79 3.26 -1.16 -2.09
CA LYS A 79 2.24 -1.23 -1.03
C LYS A 79 1.21 -2.32 -1.31
N LEU A 80 0.81 -2.49 -2.57
CA LEU A 80 -0.05 -3.60 -2.98
C LEU A 80 0.62 -4.96 -2.74
N LYS A 81 1.89 -5.08 -3.08
CA LYS A 81 2.68 -6.29 -2.83
C LYS A 81 2.73 -6.64 -1.36
N GLU A 82 2.98 -5.66 -0.51
CA GLU A 82 3.00 -5.82 0.95
C GLU A 82 1.66 -6.38 1.46
N GLU A 83 0.55 -5.77 1.04
CA GLU A 83 -0.78 -6.23 1.44
C GLU A 83 -1.12 -7.60 0.86
N GLY A 84 -0.70 -7.89 -0.37
CA GLY A 84 -0.84 -9.21 -0.98
C GLY A 84 -0.10 -10.29 -0.20
N CYS A 85 1.12 -10.01 0.26
CA CYS A 85 1.89 -10.91 1.13
C CYS A 85 1.17 -11.15 2.46
N ARG A 86 0.69 -10.12 3.10
CA ARG A 86 -0.05 -10.22 4.37
C ARG A 86 -1.34 -11.01 4.23
N ALA A 87 -1.96 -10.97 3.06
CA ALA A 87 -3.15 -11.76 2.75
C ALA A 87 -2.84 -13.24 2.49
N GLY A 88 -1.58 -13.64 2.44
CA GLY A 88 -1.16 -14.99 2.13
C GLY A 88 -1.04 -15.29 0.65
N GLY A 89 -0.97 -14.26 -0.20
CA GLY A 89 -0.92 -14.39 -1.65
C GLY A 89 0.43 -14.80 -2.20
N ASP A 90 0.41 -15.44 -3.34
CA ASP A 90 1.58 -15.82 -4.12
C ASP A 90 1.82 -14.87 -5.29
N ALA A 91 0.75 -14.25 -5.79
CA ALA A 91 0.82 -13.34 -6.93
C ALA A 91 -0.33 -12.33 -6.91
N LEU A 92 -0.15 -11.26 -7.68
CA LEU A 92 -1.17 -10.26 -7.97
C LEU A 92 -1.49 -10.27 -9.45
N ILE A 93 -2.77 -10.21 -9.79
CA ILE A 93 -3.24 -9.97 -11.15
C ILE A 93 -3.80 -8.55 -11.21
N MET A 94 -3.15 -7.68 -11.97
CA MET A 94 -3.58 -6.30 -12.11
C MET A 94 -4.93 -6.22 -12.83
N GLN A 95 -5.87 -5.48 -12.25
CA GLN A 95 -7.21 -5.28 -12.81
C GLN A 95 -7.38 -3.90 -13.42
N SER A 96 -6.99 -2.88 -12.69
CA SER A 96 -7.11 -1.50 -13.15
C SER A 96 -6.00 -0.63 -12.59
N SER A 97 -5.70 0.42 -13.33
CA SER A 97 -4.72 1.43 -12.91
C SER A 97 -5.20 2.77 -13.47
N ASP A 98 -5.63 3.65 -12.60
CA ASP A 98 -6.20 4.94 -12.96
C ASP A 98 -5.46 6.09 -12.29
N THR A 99 -5.18 7.13 -13.09
CA THR A 99 -4.65 8.40 -12.58
C THR A 99 -5.72 9.46 -12.76
N PHE A 100 -6.02 10.19 -11.70
CA PHE A 100 -7.02 11.24 -11.73
C PHE A 100 -6.66 12.38 -10.78
N SER A 101 -7.36 13.50 -10.93
CA SER A 101 -7.21 14.66 -10.05
C SER A 101 -8.39 14.76 -9.10
N GLN A 102 -8.10 14.98 -7.83
CA GLN A 102 -9.10 15.09 -6.77
C GLN A 102 -9.10 16.47 -6.13
N GLY A 103 -10.28 16.90 -5.69
CA GLY A 103 -10.46 18.11 -4.91
C GLY A 103 -10.33 19.39 -5.73
N ARG A 104 -10.47 20.52 -5.05
CA ARG A 104 -10.38 21.85 -5.67
C ARG A 104 -9.00 22.17 -6.15
N ASP A 105 -7.98 21.64 -5.50
CA ASP A 105 -6.57 21.90 -5.80
C ASP A 105 -6.01 20.98 -6.87
N GLY A 106 -6.83 20.05 -7.41
CA GLY A 106 -6.43 19.15 -8.47
C GLY A 106 -5.32 18.17 -8.05
N VAL A 107 -5.41 17.62 -6.85
CA VAL A 107 -4.44 16.66 -6.35
C VAL A 107 -4.37 15.43 -7.24
N ARG A 108 -3.21 15.16 -7.81
CA ARG A 108 -2.96 13.97 -8.61
C ARG A 108 -3.00 12.74 -7.72
N THR A 109 -3.81 11.75 -8.13
CA THR A 109 -3.99 10.50 -7.40
C THR A 109 -3.89 9.34 -8.36
N GLN A 110 -3.15 8.30 -7.96
CA GLN A 110 -3.07 7.02 -8.64
C GLN A 110 -3.84 5.99 -7.82
N ARG A 111 -4.78 5.29 -8.46
CA ARG A 111 -5.50 4.16 -7.86
C ARG A 111 -5.25 2.91 -8.64
N ILE A 112 -4.89 1.82 -7.97
CA ILE A 112 -4.61 0.54 -8.57
C ILE A 112 -5.43 -0.52 -7.85
N SER A 113 -6.06 -1.40 -8.63
CA SER A 113 -6.77 -2.56 -8.13
C SER A 113 -6.14 -3.83 -8.70
N ALA A 114 -5.98 -4.83 -7.86
CA ALA A 114 -5.43 -6.12 -8.25
C ALA A 114 -6.12 -7.25 -7.50
N THR A 115 -6.19 -8.42 -8.12
CA THR A 115 -6.65 -9.65 -7.48
C THR A 115 -5.46 -10.35 -6.84
N VAL A 116 -5.56 -10.67 -5.56
CA VAL A 116 -4.58 -11.48 -4.85
C VAL A 116 -4.91 -12.95 -5.08
N ILE A 117 -3.95 -13.71 -5.55
CA ILE A 117 -4.12 -15.12 -5.85
C ILE A 117 -3.11 -15.98 -5.10
N ARG A 118 -3.45 -17.23 -4.92
CA ARG A 118 -2.59 -18.26 -4.36
C ARG A 118 -2.55 -19.45 -5.31
N TRP A 119 -1.35 -19.99 -5.53
CA TRP A 119 -1.22 -21.18 -6.36
C TRP A 119 -1.88 -22.36 -5.70
N LYS A 120 -2.64 -23.14 -6.48
CA LYS A 120 -3.13 -24.42 -6.02
C LYS A 120 -1.97 -25.39 -5.90
N THR A 121 -1.88 -26.03 -4.75
CA THR A 121 -0.94 -27.13 -4.54
C THR A 121 -1.57 -28.41 -5.06
N GLU A 122 -0.82 -29.13 -5.86
CA GLU A 122 -1.23 -30.49 -6.28
C GLU A 122 -1.07 -31.47 -5.11
#